data_93d1ba82a167d3dd0c928c8218235825
#
_entry.id   93d1ba82a167d3dd0c928c8218235825
#
_cell.length_a   1.000
_cell.length_b   1.000
_cell.length_c   1.000
_cell.angle_alpha   90.00
_cell.angle_beta   90.00
_cell.angle_gamma   90.00
#
_symmetry.space_group_name_H-M   'P 1'
#
loop_
_entity.id
_entity.type
_entity.pdbx_description
1 polymer ?
#
loop_
_entity_poly.entity_id
_entity_poly.type
_entity_poly.pdbx_seq_one_letter_code
_entity_poly.pdbx_strand_id
1 'polypeptide(L)'
;MHITKNDIPTKIDVPGAVARQAVNFGQATDYGSLSAEYFSLGAGTDIAPLLKGLDDDACHAPHWGFMISGEVVLTYTSGQEETCGRDDLFYWPPGHSVRVVQDAEVILFSPQVEHAEVLNHMIATMAG
;
A
#
# COMPACT_ATOMS: atom_id res chain seq x y z
N MET A 1 9.95 -12.08 -16.53
CA MET A 1 8.54 -12.36 -16.21
C MET A 1 7.79 -11.05 -16.10
N HIS A 2 6.52 -11.06 -16.39
CA HIS A 2 5.66 -9.87 -16.24
C HIS A 2 4.23 -10.32 -15.95
N ILE A 3 3.41 -9.38 -15.48
CA ILE A 3 1.99 -9.62 -15.25
C ILE A 3 1.22 -8.37 -15.69
N THR A 4 0.08 -8.57 -16.35
CA THR A 4 -0.81 -7.48 -16.73
C THR A 4 -1.56 -6.99 -15.49
N LYS A 5 -1.79 -5.69 -15.40
CA LYS A 5 -2.46 -5.06 -14.24
C LYS A 5 -3.74 -5.81 -13.84
N ASN A 6 -4.58 -6.15 -14.80
CA ASN A 6 -5.86 -6.81 -14.50
C ASN A 6 -5.71 -8.28 -14.08
N ASP A 7 -4.54 -8.86 -14.28
CA ASP A 7 -4.23 -10.25 -13.88
C ASP A 7 -3.56 -10.30 -12.49
N ILE A 8 -3.18 -9.16 -11.92
CA ILE A 8 -2.67 -9.11 -10.55
C ILE A 8 -3.82 -9.48 -9.61
N PRO A 9 -3.65 -10.50 -8.74
CA PRO A 9 -4.72 -10.93 -7.84
C PRO A 9 -5.28 -9.80 -7.01
N THR A 10 -6.61 -9.73 -6.92
CA THR A 10 -7.29 -8.74 -6.09
C THR A 10 -7.28 -9.18 -4.64
N LYS A 11 -6.76 -8.34 -3.78
CA LYS A 11 -6.68 -8.58 -2.33
C LYS A 11 -7.80 -7.85 -1.59
N ILE A 12 -8.07 -6.62 -1.98
CA ILE A 12 -9.13 -5.78 -1.42
C ILE A 12 -9.91 -5.18 -2.59
N ASP A 13 -11.23 -5.26 -2.52
CA ASP A 13 -12.12 -4.64 -3.51
C ASP A 13 -13.37 -4.16 -2.76
N VAL A 14 -13.33 -2.90 -2.34
CA VAL A 14 -14.41 -2.24 -1.61
C VAL A 14 -14.65 -0.86 -2.23
N PRO A 15 -15.80 -0.21 -1.97
CA PRO A 15 -16.00 1.16 -2.43
C PRO A 15 -14.85 2.06 -1.98
N GLY A 16 -14.22 2.72 -2.93
CA GLY A 16 -13.12 3.64 -2.68
C GLY A 16 -11.73 3.00 -2.61
N ALA A 17 -11.60 1.66 -2.67
CA ALA A 17 -10.28 1.04 -2.63
C ALA A 17 -10.23 -0.30 -3.34
N VAL A 18 -9.34 -0.41 -4.32
CA VAL A 18 -8.96 -1.69 -4.93
C VAL A 18 -7.46 -1.87 -4.71
N ALA A 19 -7.09 -2.97 -4.06
CA ALA A 19 -5.71 -3.31 -3.81
C ALA A 19 -5.40 -4.66 -4.47
N ARG A 20 -4.44 -4.69 -5.36
CA ARG A 20 -3.97 -5.88 -6.05
C ARG A 20 -2.56 -6.21 -5.60
N GLN A 21 -2.28 -7.48 -5.35
CA GLN A 21 -0.98 -7.91 -4.83
C GLN A 21 -0.55 -9.22 -5.49
N ALA A 22 0.60 -9.20 -6.14
CA ALA A 22 1.26 -10.40 -6.67
C ALA A 22 2.40 -10.76 -5.72
N VAL A 23 2.17 -11.78 -4.87
CA VAL A 23 3.23 -12.33 -4.01
C VAL A 23 4.14 -13.22 -4.86
N ASN A 24 5.38 -13.43 -4.41
CA ASN A 24 6.38 -14.22 -5.11
C ASN A 24 6.65 -13.70 -6.53
N PHE A 25 6.58 -12.40 -6.71
CA PHE A 25 6.83 -11.76 -8.00
C PHE A 25 8.34 -11.61 -8.22
N GLY A 26 8.93 -12.70 -8.71
CA GLY A 26 10.38 -12.79 -8.87
C GLY A 26 11.07 -13.10 -7.54
N GLN A 27 11.73 -14.23 -7.47
CA GLN A 27 12.54 -14.60 -6.32
C GLN A 27 14.01 -14.61 -6.70
N ALA A 28 14.77 -13.79 -5.96
CA ALA A 28 16.22 -13.85 -5.99
C ALA A 28 16.64 -14.15 -4.56
N THR A 29 16.94 -15.39 -4.28
CA THR A 29 17.13 -15.94 -2.92
C THR A 29 18.03 -15.08 -2.04
N ASP A 30 19.08 -14.50 -2.64
CA ASP A 30 20.05 -13.70 -1.90
C ASP A 30 19.60 -12.25 -1.68
N TYR A 31 18.48 -11.85 -2.26
CA TYR A 31 18.00 -10.46 -2.23
C TYR A 31 16.63 -10.30 -1.56
N GLY A 32 15.98 -11.40 -1.16
CA GLY A 32 14.70 -11.41 -0.52
C GLY A 32 13.52 -11.58 -1.48
N SER A 33 12.32 -11.54 -0.93
CA SER A 33 11.07 -11.73 -1.66
C SER A 33 10.22 -10.48 -1.58
N LEU A 34 9.79 -9.98 -2.74
CA LEU A 34 8.94 -8.80 -2.85
C LEU A 34 7.58 -9.15 -3.43
N SER A 35 6.55 -8.44 -2.98
CA SER A 35 5.28 -8.39 -3.70
C SER A 35 5.27 -7.18 -4.63
N ALA A 36 4.66 -7.34 -5.80
CA ALA A 36 4.38 -6.26 -6.72
C ALA A 36 2.90 -5.91 -6.58
N GLU A 37 2.61 -4.63 -6.37
CA GLU A 37 1.28 -4.21 -5.97
C GLU A 37 0.79 -3.05 -6.83
N TYR A 38 -0.52 -3.04 -7.07
CA TYR A 38 -1.21 -1.95 -7.75
C TYR A 38 -2.44 -1.57 -6.93
N PHE A 39 -2.52 -0.31 -6.54
CA PHE A 39 -3.66 0.21 -5.77
C PHE A 39 -4.39 1.29 -6.55
N SER A 40 -5.71 1.19 -6.55
CA SER A 40 -6.61 2.24 -7.05
C SER A 40 -7.42 2.73 -5.86
N LEU A 41 -7.24 3.98 -5.47
CA LEU A 41 -7.78 4.54 -4.24
C LEU A 41 -8.59 5.80 -4.54
N GLY A 42 -9.79 5.85 -4.00
CA GLY A 42 -10.68 7.00 -4.18
C GLY A 42 -10.39 8.14 -3.22
N ALA A 43 -10.60 9.37 -3.68
CA ALA A 43 -10.49 10.57 -2.85
C ALA A 43 -11.34 10.45 -1.59
N GLY A 44 -10.80 10.88 -0.46
CA GLY A 44 -11.43 10.77 0.84
C GLY A 44 -11.16 9.47 1.59
N THR A 45 -10.55 8.49 0.95
CA THR A 45 -10.14 7.26 1.64
C THR A 45 -9.03 7.57 2.65
N ASP A 46 -9.18 7.07 3.87
CA ASP A 46 -8.18 7.16 4.93
C ASP A 46 -8.04 5.77 5.54
N ILE A 47 -6.86 5.19 5.42
CA ILE A 47 -6.63 3.83 5.91
C ILE A 47 -6.29 3.78 7.40
N ALA A 48 -6.08 4.92 8.06
CA ALA A 48 -5.68 4.94 9.46
C ALA A 48 -6.59 4.11 10.37
N PRO A 49 -7.93 4.17 10.25
CA PRO A 49 -8.80 3.34 11.08
C PRO A 49 -8.58 1.84 10.88
N LEU A 50 -8.12 1.41 9.71
CA LEU A 50 -7.89 0.00 9.39
C LEU A 50 -6.55 -0.51 9.93
N LEU A 51 -5.67 0.40 10.32
CA LEU A 51 -4.35 0.05 10.87
C LEU A 51 -4.37 -0.07 12.40
N LYS A 52 -5.48 0.29 13.03
CA LYS A 52 -5.60 0.22 14.47
C LYS A 52 -5.43 -1.21 14.96
N GLY A 53 -4.57 -1.40 15.96
CA GLY A 53 -4.23 -2.71 16.49
C GLY A 53 -2.89 -3.25 16.00
N LEU A 54 -2.35 -2.70 14.93
CA LEU A 54 -0.96 -2.93 14.53
C LEU A 54 -0.03 -2.08 15.40
N ASP A 55 1.28 -2.39 15.35
CA ASP A 55 2.28 -1.63 16.09
C ASP A 55 2.18 -0.14 15.74
N ASP A 56 2.04 0.71 16.78
CA ASP A 56 1.87 2.16 16.65
C ASP A 56 0.65 2.55 15.80
N ASP A 57 -0.30 1.62 15.61
CA ASP A 57 -1.48 1.82 14.76
C ASP A 57 -1.10 2.30 13.35
N ALA A 58 -0.02 1.77 12.81
CA ALA A 58 0.56 2.18 11.53
C ALA A 58 0.96 0.98 10.69
N CYS A 59 1.14 1.23 9.38
CA CYS A 59 1.72 0.25 8.48
C CYS A 59 3.20 0.11 8.79
N HIS A 60 3.63 -1.09 9.16
CA HIS A 60 5.03 -1.37 9.50
C HIS A 60 5.85 -1.89 8.32
N ALA A 61 5.25 -2.00 7.15
CA ALA A 61 5.95 -2.44 5.94
C ALA A 61 6.48 -1.22 5.16
N PRO A 62 7.75 -1.22 4.74
CA PRO A 62 8.24 -0.19 3.84
C PRO A 62 7.71 -0.42 2.42
N HIS A 63 7.59 0.65 1.65
CA HIS A 63 7.20 0.57 0.24
C HIS A 63 8.09 1.44 -0.62
N TRP A 64 8.44 0.92 -1.78
CA TRP A 64 9.06 1.67 -2.86
C TRP A 64 8.10 1.69 -4.03
N GLY A 65 7.88 2.84 -4.63
CA GLY A 65 6.89 2.87 -5.69
C GLY A 65 6.83 4.16 -6.47
N PHE A 66 5.76 4.27 -7.25
CA PHE A 66 5.55 5.37 -8.17
C PHE A 66 4.08 5.75 -8.22
N MET A 67 3.79 7.04 -8.11
CA MET A 67 2.43 7.58 -8.25
C MET A 67 2.10 7.74 -9.73
N ILE A 68 1.15 6.96 -10.23
CA ILE A 68 0.68 7.09 -11.61
C ILE A 68 -0.20 8.33 -11.75
N SER A 69 -1.10 8.52 -10.80
CA SER A 69 -2.05 9.63 -10.81
C SER A 69 -2.51 9.95 -9.39
N GLY A 70 -3.09 11.14 -9.23
CA GLY A 70 -3.72 11.55 -7.98
C GLY A 70 -2.75 12.13 -6.96
N GLU A 71 -3.22 12.20 -5.71
CA GLU A 71 -2.47 12.76 -4.61
C GLU A 71 -2.83 12.05 -3.31
N VAL A 72 -1.82 11.68 -2.54
CA VAL A 72 -1.96 11.08 -1.22
C VAL A 72 -1.12 11.84 -0.21
N VAL A 73 -1.52 11.77 1.05
CA VAL A 73 -0.74 12.29 2.18
C VAL A 73 -0.39 11.14 3.10
N LEU A 74 0.91 10.99 3.35
CA LEU A 74 1.46 10.06 4.33
C LEU A 74 1.55 10.76 5.66
N THR A 75 1.10 10.09 6.72
CA THR A 75 1.33 10.54 8.10
C THR A 75 2.22 9.52 8.77
N TYR A 76 3.36 9.97 9.27
CA TYR A 76 4.31 9.11 9.96
C TYR A 76 4.04 9.09 11.47
N THR A 77 4.54 8.06 12.15
CA THR A 77 4.39 7.95 13.62
C THR A 77 5.02 9.12 14.36
N SER A 78 5.98 9.81 13.74
CA SER A 78 6.55 11.05 14.27
C SER A 78 5.58 12.23 14.26
N GLY A 79 4.45 12.12 13.56
CA GLY A 79 3.51 13.21 13.34
C GLY A 79 3.81 14.02 12.07
N GLN A 80 4.95 13.79 11.42
CA GLN A 80 5.26 14.46 10.17
C GLN A 80 4.38 13.94 9.05
N GLU A 81 4.09 14.81 8.09
CA GLU A 81 3.34 14.47 6.89
C GLU A 81 4.16 14.68 5.65
N GLU A 82 3.90 13.86 4.64
CA GLU A 82 4.50 13.96 3.32
C GLU A 82 3.42 13.83 2.26
N THR A 83 3.40 14.73 1.28
CA THR A 83 2.47 14.67 0.17
C THR A 83 3.16 14.08 -1.04
N CYS A 84 2.56 13.02 -1.62
CA CYS A 84 3.02 12.41 -2.86
C CYS A 84 1.96 12.63 -3.94
N GLY A 85 2.37 13.11 -5.09
CA GLY A 85 1.50 13.39 -6.22
C GLY A 85 1.94 12.68 -7.48
N ARG A 86 1.17 12.89 -8.54
CA ARG A 86 1.40 12.30 -9.86
C ARG A 86 2.87 12.44 -10.28
N ASP A 87 3.40 11.33 -10.80
CA ASP A 87 4.77 11.21 -11.30
C ASP A 87 5.85 11.20 -10.21
N ASP A 88 5.47 11.16 -8.94
CA ASP A 88 6.46 11.04 -7.86
C ASP A 88 6.95 9.59 -7.72
N LEU A 89 8.25 9.43 -7.68
CA LEU A 89 8.92 8.21 -7.22
C LEU A 89 9.05 8.34 -5.70
N PHE A 90 8.69 7.31 -4.96
CA PHE A 90 8.66 7.44 -3.51
C PHE A 90 9.31 6.26 -2.79
N TYR A 91 9.69 6.53 -1.56
CA TYR A 91 9.96 5.55 -0.54
C TYR A 91 9.14 5.91 0.71
N TRP A 92 8.28 4.99 1.14
CA TRP A 92 7.51 5.16 2.36
C TRP A 92 8.10 4.25 3.43
N PRO A 93 8.82 4.80 4.42
CA PRO A 93 9.40 3.99 5.49
C PRO A 93 8.32 3.35 6.38
N PRO A 94 8.69 2.32 7.16
CA PRO A 94 7.78 1.75 8.16
C PRO A 94 7.26 2.83 9.12
N GLY A 95 6.02 2.65 9.59
CA GLY A 95 5.42 3.57 10.54
C GLY A 95 4.67 4.70 9.86
N HIS A 96 3.83 4.37 8.91
CA HIS A 96 3.04 5.36 8.17
C HIS A 96 1.57 4.97 8.07
N SER A 97 0.74 5.96 7.78
CA SER A 97 -0.63 5.82 7.34
C SER A 97 -0.84 6.66 6.08
N VAL A 98 -1.87 6.37 5.30
CA VAL A 98 -2.14 7.04 4.02
C VAL A 98 -3.58 7.54 3.98
N ARG A 99 -3.76 8.80 3.58
CA ARG A 99 -5.08 9.33 3.20
C ARG A 99 -5.02 9.87 1.78
N VAL A 100 -6.13 9.74 1.07
CA VAL A 100 -6.21 10.06 -0.36
C VAL A 100 -6.90 11.41 -0.54
N VAL A 101 -6.20 12.34 -1.19
CA VAL A 101 -6.72 13.69 -1.46
C VAL A 101 -7.44 13.73 -2.82
N GLN A 102 -6.83 13.10 -3.83
CA GLN A 102 -7.39 12.95 -5.18
C GLN A 102 -7.32 11.50 -5.57
N ASP A 103 -8.30 11.03 -6.34
CA ASP A 103 -8.31 9.66 -6.86
C ASP A 103 -6.91 9.28 -7.36
N ALA A 104 -6.35 8.21 -6.81
CA ALA A 104 -4.96 7.86 -7.00
C ALA A 104 -4.79 6.45 -7.54
N GLU A 105 -3.82 6.29 -8.43
CA GLU A 105 -3.31 5.00 -8.85
C GLU A 105 -1.83 4.92 -8.47
N VAL A 106 -1.45 3.84 -7.82
CA VAL A 106 -0.13 3.68 -7.22
C VAL A 106 0.43 2.31 -7.54
N ILE A 107 1.68 2.27 -8.00
CA ILE A 107 2.44 1.02 -8.10
C ILE A 107 3.41 1.01 -6.93
N LEU A 108 3.47 -0.11 -6.20
CA LEU A 108 4.44 -0.25 -5.13
C LEU A 108 5.02 -1.67 -5.05
N PHE A 109 6.20 -1.74 -4.46
CA PHE A 109 6.90 -2.99 -4.17
C PHE A 109 7.17 -3.02 -2.68
N SER A 110 6.90 -4.17 -2.06
CA SER A 110 6.92 -4.29 -0.60
C SER A 110 7.51 -5.62 -0.18
N PRO A 111 8.17 -5.70 0.99
CA PRO A 111 8.46 -6.99 1.60
C PRO A 111 7.16 -7.76 1.77
N GLN A 112 7.05 -8.93 1.13
CA GLN A 112 5.74 -9.56 0.99
C GLN A 112 5.16 -10.07 2.29
N VAL A 113 5.98 -10.59 3.21
CA VAL A 113 5.49 -11.13 4.49
C VAL A 113 4.92 -10.00 5.34
N GLU A 114 5.68 -8.94 5.51
CA GLU A 114 5.29 -7.79 6.34
C GLU A 114 4.05 -7.09 5.79
N HIS A 115 4.00 -6.89 4.47
CA HIS A 115 2.85 -6.23 3.89
C HIS A 115 1.62 -7.13 3.81
N ALA A 116 1.79 -8.44 3.66
CA ALA A 116 0.69 -9.39 3.76
C ALA A 116 0.04 -9.35 5.15
N GLU A 117 0.83 -9.21 6.20
CA GLU A 117 0.30 -9.05 7.57
C GLU A 117 -0.56 -7.80 7.68
N VAL A 118 -0.10 -6.68 7.14
CA VAL A 118 -0.85 -5.41 7.16
C VAL A 118 -2.17 -5.55 6.39
N LEU A 119 -2.11 -6.06 5.16
CA LEU A 119 -3.31 -6.21 4.33
C LEU A 119 -4.32 -7.18 4.96
N ASN A 120 -3.84 -8.28 5.53
CA ASN A 120 -4.71 -9.24 6.22
C ASN A 120 -5.37 -8.61 7.44
N HIS A 121 -4.63 -7.80 8.19
CA HIS A 121 -5.19 -7.06 9.34
C HIS A 121 -6.27 -6.08 8.89
N MET A 122 -6.03 -5.34 7.81
CA MET A 122 -7.01 -4.40 7.26
C MET A 122 -8.29 -5.13 6.83
N ILE A 123 -8.14 -6.26 6.15
CA ILE A 123 -9.29 -7.09 5.73
C ILE A 123 -10.09 -7.56 6.94
N ALA A 124 -9.42 -8.06 7.96
CA ALA A 124 -10.07 -8.51 9.20
C ALA A 124 -10.81 -7.37 9.91
N THR A 125 -10.20 -6.18 9.94
CA THR A 125 -10.80 -4.99 10.55
C THR A 125 -12.05 -4.55 9.79
N MET A 126 -12.02 -4.61 8.45
CA MET A 126 -13.19 -4.27 7.62
C MET A 126 -14.33 -5.28 7.81
N ALA A 127 -14.01 -6.55 8.06
CA ALA A 127 -15.02 -7.60 8.25
C ALA A 127 -15.65 -7.58 9.64
N GLY A 128 -14.95 -7.00 10.58
CA GLY A 128 -15.36 -7.04 11.97
C GLY A 128 -15.88 -5.79 12.54
#